data_02709ecf1af401dcc89d0b45fee5967a
#
_entry.id   02709ecf1af401dcc89d0b45fee5967a
#
_cell.length_a   1.000
_cell.length_b   1.000
_cell.length_c   1.000
_cell.angle_alpha   90.00
_cell.angle_beta   90.00
_cell.angle_gamma   90.00
#
_symmetry.space_group_name_H-M   'P 1'
#
loop_
_entity.id
_entity.type
_entity.pdbx_description
1 polymer ?
#
loop_
_entity_poly.entity_id
_entity_poly.type
_entity_poly.pdbx_seq_one_letter_code
_entity_poly.pdbx_strand_id
1 'polypeptide(L)'
;MKYSILTLALFLFFFASTVASAQKTQPRITVKGTQFFKGDKLYSYVGTNYWYGSLLGSKKVGDRKRLLRELDLMQKNGIDNLRILVGGDGGTYDYTVKPALQYEQGKYNQDLLDGLDFLIAEMGKRKMYAVLYLTNNWEWSGGMSQYLEWNGKGAIPIPNIAPNTWPQFMSYTEKFHSCEPCMQALENHVKFIIGRTNAYTHKKYTEDNTIMAWQVGNEPRTFTAENEKKFTIWLNNIVNLIDSLDKNHLISTGSEGRNSSNDSMETFQRTHQNPNIDYLTMHIWPKNWNWYKADDAEKTLPTTLENAGKYIDLHIAVANHLKRPIIIEEFGLPRENESLLAEASVANRNIFYNYIFNRVLESKKNNGPLQAVNFWGFGGEGKAVTPDGKWKPGDPLTTDPPQEPQGLNSVFSSDKSTLDIVKKYNLELR
;
A
#
# COMPACT_ATOMS: atom_id res chain seq x y z
N MET A 1 -54.93 -23.36 70.74
CA MET A 1 -54.97 -23.37 69.27
C MET A 1 -54.03 -22.27 68.79
N LYS A 2 -52.83 -22.65 68.25
CA LYS A 2 -51.82 -21.73 67.70
C LYS A 2 -51.80 -21.92 66.21
N TYR A 3 -52.13 -20.90 65.44
CA TYR A 3 -52.00 -20.92 63.98
C TYR A 3 -50.62 -20.40 63.59
N SER A 4 -49.80 -21.23 62.95
CA SER A 4 -48.55 -20.85 62.32
C SER A 4 -48.84 -20.38 60.89
N ILE A 5 -48.46 -19.13 60.56
CA ILE A 5 -48.51 -18.57 59.24
C ILE A 5 -47.19 -18.87 58.54
N LEU A 6 -47.24 -19.67 57.47
CA LEU A 6 -46.11 -19.99 56.60
C LEU A 6 -45.99 -18.94 55.50
N THR A 7 -44.98 -18.08 55.60
CA THR A 7 -44.72 -17.05 54.55
C THR A 7 -43.85 -17.67 53.45
N LEU A 8 -44.46 -17.85 52.29
CA LEU A 8 -43.78 -18.34 51.08
C LEU A 8 -43.11 -17.15 50.35
N ALA A 9 -41.77 -17.07 50.42
CA ALA A 9 -41.02 -16.06 49.69
C ALA A 9 -40.75 -16.57 48.26
N LEU A 10 -41.39 -15.94 47.27
CA LEU A 10 -41.15 -16.17 45.84
C LEU A 10 -39.88 -15.39 45.41
N PHE A 11 -38.80 -16.08 45.15
CA PHE A 11 -37.60 -15.54 44.52
C PHE A 11 -37.83 -15.50 43.00
N LEU A 12 -38.14 -14.33 42.45
CA LEU A 12 -38.15 -14.06 41.02
C LEU A 12 -36.70 -13.86 40.55
N PHE A 13 -36.13 -14.88 39.94
CA PHE A 13 -34.87 -14.76 39.18
C PHE A 13 -35.14 -14.02 37.87
N PHE A 14 -34.79 -12.73 37.82
CA PHE A 14 -34.66 -12.00 36.56
C PHE A 14 -33.43 -12.50 35.81
N PHE A 15 -33.63 -13.36 34.83
CA PHE A 15 -32.63 -13.62 33.79
C PHE A 15 -32.52 -12.39 32.91
N ALA A 16 -31.59 -11.50 33.17
CA ALA A 16 -31.18 -10.46 32.22
C ALA A 16 -30.41 -11.15 31.11
N SER A 17 -31.12 -11.52 30.04
CA SER A 17 -30.45 -11.93 28.78
C SER A 17 -29.74 -10.71 28.21
N THR A 18 -28.45 -10.60 28.46
CA THR A 18 -27.59 -9.70 27.73
C THR A 18 -27.55 -10.18 26.27
N VAL A 19 -28.41 -9.60 25.43
CA VAL A 19 -28.28 -9.71 23.99
C VAL A 19 -26.95 -9.00 23.65
N ALA A 20 -25.86 -9.74 23.64
CA ALA A 20 -24.61 -9.27 23.03
C ALA A 20 -24.97 -8.98 21.57
N SER A 21 -25.12 -7.71 21.23
CA SER A 21 -25.21 -7.27 19.84
C SER A 21 -23.95 -7.78 19.15
N ALA A 22 -24.06 -8.86 18.41
CA ALA A 22 -22.99 -9.38 17.59
C ALA A 22 -22.60 -8.24 16.63
N GLN A 23 -21.50 -7.57 16.92
CA GLN A 23 -20.95 -6.53 16.07
C GLN A 23 -20.75 -7.16 14.70
N LYS A 24 -21.57 -6.75 13.69
CA LYS A 24 -21.46 -7.30 12.34
C LYS A 24 -20.01 -7.21 11.91
N THR A 25 -19.40 -8.37 11.67
CA THR A 25 -18.04 -8.46 11.16
C THR A 25 -17.94 -7.67 9.86
N GLN A 26 -16.84 -6.95 9.69
CA GLN A 26 -16.55 -6.23 8.45
C GLN A 26 -16.62 -7.22 7.27
N PRO A 27 -17.37 -6.94 6.17
CA PRO A 27 -17.40 -7.81 5.02
C PRO A 27 -16.02 -7.93 4.38
N ARG A 28 -15.69 -9.10 3.88
CA ARG A 28 -14.50 -9.31 3.05
C ARG A 28 -14.71 -8.64 1.69
N ILE A 29 -13.62 -8.12 1.11
CA ILE A 29 -13.64 -7.66 -0.28
C ILE A 29 -13.45 -8.87 -1.20
N THR A 30 -14.25 -8.93 -2.25
CA THR A 30 -14.21 -10.01 -3.26
C THR A 30 -14.19 -9.43 -4.66
N VAL A 31 -13.82 -10.25 -5.64
CA VAL A 31 -13.84 -9.91 -7.07
C VAL A 31 -14.93 -10.69 -7.78
N LYS A 32 -15.69 -10.03 -8.66
CA LYS A 32 -16.61 -10.65 -9.60
C LYS A 32 -16.42 -9.98 -10.97
N GLY A 33 -15.82 -10.71 -11.91
CA GLY A 33 -15.43 -10.14 -13.21
C GLY A 33 -14.41 -9.03 -13.04
N THR A 34 -14.73 -7.84 -13.50
CA THR A 34 -13.85 -6.67 -13.45
C THR A 34 -14.13 -5.73 -12.27
N GLN A 35 -14.83 -6.19 -11.24
CA GLN A 35 -15.31 -5.31 -10.16
C GLN A 35 -15.03 -5.86 -8.77
N PHE A 36 -14.79 -4.96 -7.81
CA PHE A 36 -14.73 -5.29 -6.38
C PHE A 36 -16.12 -5.22 -5.74
N PHE A 37 -16.31 -6.08 -4.74
CA PHE A 37 -17.50 -6.13 -3.91
C PHE A 37 -17.17 -6.12 -2.42
N LYS A 38 -17.90 -5.33 -1.66
CA LYS A 38 -17.94 -5.31 -0.20
C LYS A 38 -19.25 -5.96 0.26
N GLY A 39 -19.21 -7.26 0.54
CA GLY A 39 -20.42 -8.07 0.61
C GLY A 39 -21.11 -8.11 -0.76
N ASP A 40 -22.38 -7.68 -0.83
CA ASP A 40 -23.16 -7.65 -2.09
C ASP A 40 -23.13 -6.29 -2.80
N LYS A 41 -22.40 -5.31 -2.28
CA LYS A 41 -22.33 -3.96 -2.85
C LYS A 41 -21.03 -3.78 -3.63
N LEU A 42 -21.11 -3.06 -4.75
CA LEU A 42 -19.91 -2.59 -5.46
C LEU A 42 -19.01 -1.80 -4.49
N TYR A 43 -17.71 -2.01 -4.61
CA TYR A 43 -16.72 -1.32 -3.82
C TYR A 43 -15.73 -0.58 -4.72
N SER A 44 -15.83 0.74 -4.72
CA SER A 44 -14.89 1.64 -5.39
C SER A 44 -14.46 2.70 -4.40
N TYR A 45 -13.20 3.15 -4.45
CA TYR A 45 -12.67 4.03 -3.42
C TYR A 45 -11.54 4.94 -3.92
N VAL A 46 -11.33 6.03 -3.19
CA VAL A 46 -10.08 6.77 -3.14
C VAL A 46 -9.42 6.44 -1.81
N GLY A 47 -8.36 5.65 -1.86
CA GLY A 47 -7.51 5.29 -0.74
C GLY A 47 -6.17 6.03 -0.78
N THR A 48 -5.23 5.60 0.04
CA THR A 48 -3.89 6.20 0.09
C THR A 48 -2.80 5.19 0.41
N ASN A 49 -1.57 5.51 0.00
CA ASN A 49 -0.38 4.88 0.51
C ASN A 49 -0.08 5.42 1.92
N TYR A 50 0.17 4.50 2.84
CA TYR A 50 0.50 4.77 4.24
C TYR A 50 1.56 3.77 4.69
N TRP A 51 2.65 3.68 3.91
CA TRP A 51 3.67 2.63 4.03
C TRP A 51 4.30 2.57 5.44
N TYR A 52 4.43 3.70 6.10
CA TYR A 52 5.05 3.82 7.43
C TYR A 52 4.09 3.58 8.61
N GLY A 53 2.85 3.20 8.35
CA GLY A 53 1.83 3.03 9.40
C GLY A 53 2.23 2.02 10.48
N SER A 54 2.91 0.93 10.12
CA SER A 54 3.44 -0.04 11.07
C SER A 54 4.54 0.55 11.97
N LEU A 55 5.38 1.42 11.44
CA LEU A 55 6.40 2.15 12.20
C LEU A 55 5.76 3.08 13.23
N LEU A 56 4.72 3.85 12.85
CA LEU A 56 3.97 4.66 13.81
C LEU A 56 3.26 3.82 14.87
N GLY A 57 2.84 2.61 14.53
CA GLY A 57 2.24 1.64 15.44
C GLY A 57 3.20 1.04 16.47
N SER A 58 4.51 1.17 16.29
CA SER A 58 5.53 0.68 17.22
C SER A 58 5.43 1.37 18.59
N LYS A 59 5.66 0.61 19.66
CA LYS A 59 5.68 1.15 21.04
C LYS A 59 6.94 1.95 21.35
N LYS A 60 8.08 1.54 20.77
CA LYS A 60 9.38 2.11 21.12
C LYS A 60 9.79 3.27 20.23
N VAL A 61 9.52 3.16 18.93
CA VAL A 61 9.99 4.13 17.93
C VAL A 61 8.87 4.86 17.22
N GLY A 62 7.61 4.45 17.43
CA GLY A 62 6.44 5.05 16.79
C GLY A 62 5.78 6.17 17.60
N ASP A 63 4.69 6.66 17.05
CA ASP A 63 3.76 7.58 17.72
C ASP A 63 2.31 7.08 17.51
N ARG A 64 1.86 6.22 18.40
CA ARG A 64 0.50 5.67 18.38
C ARG A 64 -0.59 6.72 18.48
N LYS A 65 -0.32 7.82 19.21
CA LYS A 65 -1.31 8.90 19.33
C LYS A 65 -1.49 9.61 17.99
N ARG A 66 -0.41 9.89 17.30
CA ARG A 66 -0.43 10.42 15.92
C ARG A 66 -1.15 9.43 14.98
N LEU A 67 -0.78 8.15 15.03
CA LEU A 67 -1.44 7.11 14.22
C LEU A 67 -2.97 7.14 14.38
N LEU A 68 -3.47 7.18 15.61
CA LEU A 68 -4.91 7.19 15.87
C LEU A 68 -5.58 8.46 15.30
N ARG A 69 -4.99 9.64 15.49
CA ARG A 69 -5.51 10.88 14.93
C ARG A 69 -5.52 10.88 13.39
N GLU A 70 -4.47 10.34 12.77
CA GLU A 70 -4.37 10.22 11.31
C GLU A 70 -5.41 9.24 10.75
N LEU A 71 -5.60 8.08 11.38
CA LEU A 71 -6.67 7.14 11.00
C LEU A 71 -8.07 7.76 11.14
N ASP A 72 -8.33 8.52 12.21
CA ASP A 72 -9.60 9.23 12.40
C ASP A 72 -9.82 10.29 11.31
N LEU A 73 -8.77 11.03 10.96
CA LEU A 73 -8.83 12.03 9.88
C LEU A 73 -9.07 11.38 8.52
N MET A 74 -8.38 10.28 8.22
CA MET A 74 -8.61 9.51 6.99
C MET A 74 -10.05 9.02 6.92
N GLN A 75 -10.56 8.40 7.98
CA GLN A 75 -11.96 7.95 8.06
C GLN A 75 -12.96 9.10 7.83
N LYS A 76 -12.73 10.28 8.45
CA LYS A 76 -13.55 11.49 8.28
C LYS A 76 -13.61 11.97 6.83
N ASN A 77 -12.54 11.74 6.06
CA ASN A 77 -12.46 12.07 4.63
C ASN A 77 -12.90 10.92 3.72
N GLY A 78 -13.45 9.85 4.28
CA GLY A 78 -13.96 8.71 3.53
C GLY A 78 -12.88 7.75 3.03
N ILE A 79 -11.62 7.93 3.40
CA ILE A 79 -10.54 7.01 3.09
C ILE A 79 -10.73 5.76 3.96
N ASP A 80 -11.01 4.63 3.33
CA ASP A 80 -11.18 3.35 4.02
C ASP A 80 -10.27 2.25 3.46
N ASN A 81 -9.32 2.58 2.57
CA ASN A 81 -8.34 1.66 2.04
C ASN A 81 -6.93 2.24 2.15
N LEU A 82 -6.03 1.50 2.78
CA LEU A 82 -4.64 1.88 2.96
C LEU A 82 -3.71 0.83 2.37
N ARG A 83 -2.74 1.27 1.56
CA ARG A 83 -1.64 0.42 1.10
C ARG A 83 -0.44 0.57 2.03
N ILE A 84 0.04 -0.53 2.58
CA ILE A 84 0.93 -0.57 3.73
C ILE A 84 2.10 -1.50 3.45
N LEU A 85 3.33 -1.04 3.69
CA LEU A 85 4.50 -1.91 3.76
C LEU A 85 4.47 -2.71 5.06
N VAL A 86 4.61 -4.03 4.98
CA VAL A 86 4.69 -4.87 6.20
C VAL A 86 5.91 -4.50 7.04
N GLY A 87 6.99 -4.04 6.41
CA GLY A 87 8.19 -3.50 7.02
C GLY A 87 9.37 -3.54 6.06
N GLY A 88 10.46 -2.86 6.41
CA GLY A 88 11.70 -2.85 5.63
C GLY A 88 12.64 -3.99 6.01
N ASP A 89 13.58 -4.28 5.10
CA ASP A 89 14.64 -5.27 5.25
C ASP A 89 16.01 -4.58 5.39
N GLY A 90 16.91 -5.09 6.25
CA GLY A 90 18.28 -4.63 6.43
C GLY A 90 18.40 -3.37 7.27
N GLY A 91 18.29 -2.19 6.69
CA GLY A 91 18.34 -0.90 7.39
C GLY A 91 19.75 -0.44 7.82
N THR A 92 20.81 -1.00 7.23
CA THR A 92 22.21 -0.62 7.54
C THR A 92 22.67 0.62 6.77
N TYR A 93 22.14 0.80 5.57
CA TYR A 93 22.48 1.94 4.71
C TYR A 93 21.74 3.23 5.15
N ASP A 94 22.35 4.39 4.90
CA ASP A 94 21.63 5.64 4.88
C ASP A 94 20.59 5.62 3.75
N TYR A 95 19.55 6.42 3.86
CA TYR A 95 18.43 6.44 2.89
C TYR A 95 17.56 5.16 2.86
N THR A 96 17.66 4.29 3.86
CA THR A 96 16.75 3.14 4.02
C THR A 96 15.90 3.29 5.27
N VAL A 97 14.74 2.62 5.27
CA VAL A 97 13.81 2.62 6.40
C VAL A 97 14.49 2.11 7.67
N LYS A 98 14.44 2.89 8.73
CA LYS A 98 14.99 2.56 10.06
C LYS A 98 13.98 2.83 11.17
N PRO A 99 13.85 1.88 12.13
CA PRO A 99 14.42 0.54 12.12
C PRO A 99 13.78 -0.37 11.09
N ALA A 100 14.51 -1.37 10.61
CA ALA A 100 13.98 -2.38 9.71
C ALA A 100 13.15 -3.43 10.48
N LEU A 101 12.11 -3.97 9.80
CA LEU A 101 11.32 -5.09 10.32
C LEU A 101 12.17 -6.37 10.35
N GLN A 102 12.81 -6.70 9.24
CA GLN A 102 13.76 -7.80 9.14
C GLN A 102 15.17 -7.22 9.14
N TYR A 103 15.81 -7.15 10.31
CA TYR A 103 17.13 -6.53 10.47
C TYR A 103 18.30 -7.43 10.05
N GLU A 104 18.07 -8.72 9.97
CA GLU A 104 18.94 -9.77 9.44
C GLU A 104 18.03 -10.82 8.81
N GLN A 105 18.49 -11.53 7.78
CA GLN A 105 17.66 -12.52 7.08
C GLN A 105 17.03 -13.53 8.04
N GLY A 106 15.72 -13.57 8.09
CA GLY A 106 14.92 -14.41 8.98
C GLY A 106 14.84 -13.94 10.43
N LYS A 107 15.42 -12.77 10.78
CA LYS A 107 15.34 -12.20 12.13
C LYS A 107 14.51 -10.92 12.15
N TYR A 108 13.49 -10.88 13.00
CA TYR A 108 12.46 -9.86 12.99
C TYR A 108 12.44 -8.99 14.25
N ASN A 109 12.23 -7.69 14.05
CA ASN A 109 12.01 -6.73 15.11
C ASN A 109 10.58 -6.89 15.66
N GLN A 110 10.48 -7.42 16.87
CA GLN A 110 9.20 -7.72 17.52
C GLN A 110 8.37 -6.45 17.81
N ASP A 111 9.01 -5.30 18.03
CA ASP A 111 8.30 -4.05 18.25
C ASP A 111 7.62 -3.53 16.98
N LEU A 112 8.24 -3.72 15.80
CA LEU A 112 7.61 -3.38 14.53
C LEU A 112 6.51 -4.37 14.13
N LEU A 113 6.65 -5.65 14.48
CA LEU A 113 5.56 -6.63 14.33
C LEU A 113 4.37 -6.28 15.23
N ASP A 114 4.61 -5.87 16.46
CA ASP A 114 3.56 -5.35 17.36
C ASP A 114 2.92 -4.07 16.79
N GLY A 115 3.72 -3.22 16.15
CA GLY A 115 3.23 -2.02 15.46
C GLY A 115 2.32 -2.31 14.28
N LEU A 116 2.64 -3.31 13.47
CA LEU A 116 1.79 -3.79 12.37
C LEU A 116 0.48 -4.38 12.91
N ASP A 117 0.55 -5.23 13.95
CA ASP A 117 -0.63 -5.80 14.60
C ASP A 117 -1.55 -4.70 15.15
N PHE A 118 -0.96 -3.69 15.81
CA PHE A 118 -1.71 -2.54 16.35
C PHE A 118 -2.40 -1.73 15.24
N LEU A 119 -1.68 -1.42 14.15
CA LEU A 119 -2.24 -0.71 13.01
C LEU A 119 -3.45 -1.46 12.43
N ILE A 120 -3.32 -2.77 12.15
CA ILE A 120 -4.41 -3.57 11.59
C ILE A 120 -5.61 -3.60 12.55
N ALA A 121 -5.38 -3.76 13.85
CA ALA A 121 -6.44 -3.74 14.85
C ALA A 121 -7.18 -2.39 14.88
N GLU A 122 -6.46 -1.28 14.81
CA GLU A 122 -7.05 0.07 14.80
C GLU A 122 -7.78 0.39 13.50
N MET A 123 -7.29 -0.11 12.36
CA MET A 123 -8.00 -0.04 11.07
C MET A 123 -9.32 -0.83 11.12
N GLY A 124 -9.31 -2.04 11.68
CA GLY A 124 -10.50 -2.86 11.84
C GLY A 124 -11.60 -2.18 12.66
N LYS A 125 -11.25 -1.50 13.77
CA LYS A 125 -12.20 -0.69 14.57
C LYS A 125 -12.88 0.40 13.75
N ARG A 126 -12.17 0.95 12.74
CA ARG A 126 -12.66 2.01 11.83
C ARG A 126 -13.28 1.48 10.54
N LYS A 127 -13.38 0.14 10.40
CA LYS A 127 -13.88 -0.55 9.18
C LYS A 127 -13.08 -0.18 7.92
N MET A 128 -11.79 0.03 8.10
CA MET A 128 -10.83 0.28 7.01
C MET A 128 -10.24 -1.04 6.53
N TYR A 129 -9.67 -1.02 5.32
CA TYR A 129 -9.03 -2.16 4.68
C TYR A 129 -7.56 -1.90 4.42
N ALA A 130 -6.74 -2.94 4.61
CA ALA A 130 -5.31 -2.92 4.35
C ALA A 130 -4.96 -3.73 3.10
N VAL A 131 -4.17 -3.16 2.21
CA VAL A 131 -3.40 -3.88 1.19
C VAL A 131 -1.97 -3.97 1.71
N LEU A 132 -1.50 -5.19 1.98
CA LEU A 132 -0.20 -5.43 2.60
C LEU A 132 0.81 -5.90 1.55
N TYR A 133 1.80 -5.06 1.20
CA TYR A 133 2.86 -5.48 0.30
C TYR A 133 4.07 -6.02 1.07
N LEU A 134 4.59 -7.15 0.58
CA LEU A 134 5.47 -8.06 1.33
C LEU A 134 6.96 -7.79 1.09
N THR A 135 7.32 -7.15 -0.02
CA THR A 135 8.70 -6.77 -0.35
C THR A 135 8.73 -5.52 -1.22
N ASN A 136 9.92 -5.09 -1.63
CA ASN A 136 10.12 -3.92 -2.48
C ASN A 136 11.15 -4.22 -3.57
N ASN A 137 10.96 -3.62 -4.74
CA ASN A 137 11.99 -3.57 -5.77
C ASN A 137 13.10 -2.56 -5.44
N TRP A 138 12.74 -1.50 -4.69
CA TRP A 138 13.61 -0.37 -4.41
C TRP A 138 14.34 -0.50 -3.08
N GLU A 139 15.55 0.04 -3.03
CA GLU A 139 16.47 -0.08 -1.90
C GLU A 139 16.00 0.63 -0.63
N TRP A 140 15.13 1.64 -0.75
CA TRP A 140 14.73 2.45 0.39
C TRP A 140 14.05 1.65 1.53
N SER A 141 13.55 0.47 1.24
CA SER A 141 13.11 -0.47 2.27
C SER A 141 13.82 -1.84 2.17
N GLY A 142 14.98 -1.88 1.54
CA GLY A 142 15.82 -3.08 1.38
C GLY A 142 15.36 -3.99 0.25
N GLY A 143 14.30 -4.77 0.49
CA GLY A 143 13.65 -5.61 -0.50
C GLY A 143 14.58 -6.56 -1.25
N MET A 144 14.34 -6.77 -2.56
CA MET A 144 15.07 -7.74 -3.36
C MET A 144 16.59 -7.53 -3.33
N SER A 145 17.06 -6.27 -3.32
CA SER A 145 18.48 -5.95 -3.26
C SER A 145 19.11 -6.38 -1.93
N GLN A 146 18.38 -6.29 -0.82
CA GLN A 146 18.86 -6.72 0.49
C GLN A 146 18.99 -8.24 0.59
N TYR A 147 18.06 -9.00 0.00
CA TYR A 147 18.21 -10.46 -0.08
C TYR A 147 19.42 -10.88 -0.88
N LEU A 148 19.76 -10.15 -1.95
CA LEU A 148 20.99 -10.39 -2.71
C LEU A 148 22.25 -10.18 -1.85
N GLU A 149 22.31 -9.07 -1.11
CA GLU A 149 23.44 -8.78 -0.23
C GLU A 149 23.59 -9.83 0.87
N TRP A 150 22.50 -10.21 1.55
CA TRP A 150 22.52 -11.25 2.58
C TRP A 150 22.99 -12.62 2.06
N ASN A 151 22.81 -12.88 0.76
CA ASN A 151 23.24 -14.12 0.13
C ASN A 151 24.55 -13.96 -0.66
N GLY A 152 25.39 -13.00 -0.29
CA GLY A 152 26.78 -12.87 -0.77
C GLY A 152 26.93 -12.42 -2.21
N LYS A 153 25.92 -11.70 -2.77
CA LYS A 153 25.99 -11.17 -4.14
C LYS A 153 26.71 -9.81 -4.24
N GLY A 154 27.37 -9.38 -3.16
CA GLY A 154 28.08 -8.11 -3.03
C GLY A 154 27.21 -7.01 -2.41
N ALA A 155 27.84 -5.86 -2.12
CA ALA A 155 27.16 -4.71 -1.54
C ALA A 155 26.13 -4.11 -2.51
N ILE A 156 25.03 -3.59 -1.95
CA ILE A 156 23.97 -2.92 -2.73
C ILE A 156 24.54 -1.62 -3.31
N PRO A 157 24.51 -1.40 -4.62
CA PRO A 157 24.94 -0.15 -5.23
C PRO A 157 23.86 0.92 -5.07
N ILE A 158 23.73 1.50 -3.86
CA ILE A 158 22.73 2.52 -3.52
C ILE A 158 22.91 3.74 -4.43
N PRO A 159 21.92 4.12 -5.26
CA PRO A 159 22.10 5.20 -6.25
C PRO A 159 22.40 6.57 -5.64
N ASN A 160 21.91 6.83 -4.42
CA ASN A 160 22.16 8.07 -3.70
C ASN A 160 23.54 8.17 -3.05
N ILE A 161 24.37 7.13 -3.17
CA ILE A 161 25.73 7.07 -2.63
C ILE A 161 26.73 6.98 -3.80
N ALA A 162 27.41 8.10 -4.10
CA ALA A 162 28.42 8.13 -5.17
C ALA A 162 29.52 7.08 -4.94
N PRO A 163 30.06 6.45 -5.99
CA PRO A 163 29.81 6.69 -7.42
C PRO A 163 28.68 5.86 -8.04
N ASN A 164 27.81 5.26 -7.23
CA ASN A 164 26.75 4.37 -7.72
C ASN A 164 25.72 5.12 -8.60
N THR A 165 25.07 4.37 -9.47
CA THR A 165 24.06 4.89 -10.41
C THR A 165 22.82 4.00 -10.45
N TRP A 166 21.69 4.54 -10.90
CA TRP A 166 20.45 3.78 -11.12
C TRP A 166 20.64 2.57 -12.06
N PRO A 167 21.35 2.67 -13.20
CA PRO A 167 21.61 1.50 -14.04
C PRO A 167 22.37 0.38 -13.30
N GLN A 168 23.34 0.72 -12.43
CA GLN A 168 24.05 -0.28 -11.62
C GLN A 168 23.12 -0.95 -10.61
N PHE A 169 22.27 -0.19 -9.93
CA PHE A 169 21.28 -0.72 -9.01
C PHE A 169 20.29 -1.65 -9.73
N MET A 170 19.77 -1.25 -10.88
CA MET A 170 18.83 -2.05 -11.67
C MET A 170 19.48 -3.38 -12.12
N SER A 171 20.71 -3.33 -12.66
CA SER A 171 21.45 -4.52 -13.06
C SER A 171 21.84 -5.43 -11.86
N TYR A 172 22.03 -4.85 -10.68
CA TYR A 172 22.25 -5.62 -9.46
C TYR A 172 20.97 -6.33 -9.02
N THR A 173 19.87 -5.61 -8.92
CA THR A 173 18.59 -6.12 -8.40
C THR A 173 17.97 -7.17 -9.33
N GLU A 174 18.16 -7.06 -10.65
CA GLU A 174 17.75 -8.07 -11.64
C GLU A 174 18.25 -9.49 -11.30
N LYS A 175 19.43 -9.60 -10.69
CA LYS A 175 20.02 -10.89 -10.29
C LYS A 175 19.18 -11.67 -9.29
N PHE A 176 18.21 -10.99 -8.62
CA PHE A 176 17.31 -11.63 -7.67
C PHE A 176 16.55 -12.80 -8.30
N HIS A 177 16.05 -12.64 -9.53
CA HIS A 177 15.29 -13.68 -10.24
C HIS A 177 16.14 -14.89 -10.70
N SER A 178 17.43 -14.88 -10.39
CA SER A 178 18.37 -16.01 -10.64
C SER A 178 19.08 -16.44 -9.34
N CYS A 179 18.66 -15.89 -8.19
CA CYS A 179 19.26 -16.18 -6.89
C CYS A 179 18.31 -17.08 -6.08
N GLU A 180 18.44 -18.39 -6.25
CA GLU A 180 17.58 -19.35 -5.56
C GLU A 180 17.52 -19.14 -4.03
N PRO A 181 18.66 -18.98 -3.30
CA PRO A 181 18.58 -18.72 -1.85
C PRO A 181 17.92 -17.39 -1.50
N CYS A 182 17.99 -16.38 -2.39
CA CYS A 182 17.30 -15.09 -2.18
C CYS A 182 15.77 -15.26 -2.30
N MET A 183 15.33 -15.96 -3.34
CA MET A 183 13.92 -16.25 -3.57
C MET A 183 13.35 -17.10 -2.43
N GLN A 184 14.06 -18.13 -2.00
CA GLN A 184 13.65 -18.97 -0.86
C GLN A 184 13.57 -18.17 0.45
N ALA A 185 14.48 -17.24 0.69
CA ALA A 185 14.46 -16.38 1.87
C ALA A 185 13.23 -15.44 1.87
N LEU A 186 12.87 -14.87 0.71
CA LEU A 186 11.65 -14.09 0.55
C LEU A 186 10.40 -14.96 0.75
N GLU A 187 10.36 -16.18 0.21
CA GLU A 187 9.24 -17.10 0.46
C GLU A 187 9.07 -17.40 1.96
N ASN A 188 10.17 -17.57 2.71
CA ASN A 188 10.10 -17.76 4.15
C ASN A 188 9.56 -16.53 4.87
N HIS A 189 9.92 -15.31 4.42
CA HIS A 189 9.35 -14.06 4.92
C HIS A 189 7.84 -14.00 4.65
N VAL A 190 7.39 -14.33 3.44
CA VAL A 190 5.97 -14.39 3.06
C VAL A 190 5.19 -15.35 3.97
N LYS A 191 5.70 -16.58 4.16
CA LYS A 191 5.11 -17.58 5.07
C LYS A 191 5.01 -17.05 6.50
N PHE A 192 6.05 -16.37 6.97
CA PHE A 192 6.10 -15.80 8.31
C PHE A 192 5.05 -14.70 8.51
N ILE A 193 4.93 -13.76 7.58
CA ILE A 193 3.95 -12.65 7.68
C ILE A 193 2.53 -13.15 7.54
N ILE A 194 2.21 -13.97 6.53
CA ILE A 194 0.84 -14.47 6.31
C ILE A 194 0.39 -15.37 7.45
N GLY A 195 1.31 -16.16 8.02
CA GLY A 195 1.03 -17.06 9.14
C GLY A 195 0.84 -16.39 10.50
N ARG A 196 0.90 -15.05 10.60
CA ARG A 196 0.78 -14.34 11.88
C ARG A 196 -0.62 -14.42 12.47
N THR A 197 -0.65 -14.35 13.80
CA THR A 197 -1.84 -14.05 14.61
C THR A 197 -1.67 -12.66 15.21
N ASN A 198 -2.63 -11.79 15.00
CA ASN A 198 -2.62 -10.43 15.53
C ASN A 198 -2.68 -10.44 17.06
N ALA A 199 -1.71 -9.78 17.71
CA ALA A 199 -1.59 -9.77 19.17
C ALA A 199 -2.73 -9.02 19.88
N TYR A 200 -3.47 -8.14 19.19
CA TYR A 200 -4.56 -7.32 19.73
C TYR A 200 -5.94 -7.93 19.49
N THR A 201 -6.15 -8.51 18.30
CA THR A 201 -7.45 -9.06 17.91
C THR A 201 -7.54 -10.57 18.11
N HIS A 202 -6.40 -11.24 18.32
CA HIS A 202 -6.25 -12.69 18.40
C HIS A 202 -6.75 -13.46 17.16
N LYS A 203 -6.93 -12.75 16.03
CA LYS A 203 -7.26 -13.34 14.74
C LYS A 203 -6.00 -13.68 13.97
N LYS A 204 -6.00 -14.81 13.26
CA LYS A 204 -5.00 -15.05 12.23
C LYS A 204 -5.15 -14.00 11.13
N TYR A 205 -4.06 -13.56 10.55
CA TYR A 205 -4.10 -12.62 9.44
C TYR A 205 -4.94 -13.16 8.27
N THR A 206 -4.86 -14.45 8.00
CA THR A 206 -5.69 -15.14 6.99
C THR A 206 -7.20 -15.18 7.30
N GLU A 207 -7.63 -14.77 8.50
CA GLU A 207 -9.02 -14.72 8.93
C GLU A 207 -9.50 -13.28 9.23
N ASP A 208 -8.61 -12.28 9.12
CA ASP A 208 -8.93 -10.89 9.47
C ASP A 208 -9.41 -10.11 8.25
N ASN A 209 -10.71 -9.89 8.16
CA ASN A 209 -11.34 -9.14 7.07
C ASN A 209 -10.88 -7.66 6.97
N THR A 210 -10.05 -7.17 7.89
CA THR A 210 -9.37 -5.88 7.78
C THR A 210 -8.32 -5.93 6.67
N ILE A 211 -7.72 -7.08 6.41
CA ILE A 211 -6.83 -7.28 5.29
C ILE A 211 -7.70 -7.50 4.04
N MET A 212 -7.52 -6.65 3.03
CA MET A 212 -8.16 -6.81 1.73
C MET A 212 -7.35 -7.73 0.83
N ALA A 213 -6.05 -7.48 0.79
CA ALA A 213 -5.19 -8.16 -0.18
C ALA A 213 -3.76 -8.33 0.34
N TRP A 214 -3.14 -9.41 -0.09
CA TRP A 214 -1.70 -9.60 -0.12
C TRP A 214 -1.15 -9.09 -1.45
N GLN A 215 -0.08 -8.35 -1.38
CA GLN A 215 0.61 -7.86 -2.56
C GLN A 215 2.04 -8.37 -2.57
N VAL A 216 2.48 -8.92 -3.71
CA VAL A 216 3.82 -9.51 -3.83
C VAL A 216 4.90 -8.54 -3.41
N GLY A 217 4.85 -7.31 -3.92
CA GLY A 217 5.83 -6.28 -3.55
C GLY A 217 5.50 -4.92 -4.12
N ASN A 218 6.35 -3.94 -3.81
CA ASN A 218 6.30 -2.64 -4.43
C ASN A 218 7.11 -2.67 -5.73
N GLU A 219 6.44 -2.42 -6.85
CA GLU A 219 7.00 -2.28 -8.20
C GLU A 219 7.94 -3.41 -8.67
N PRO A 220 7.59 -4.69 -8.46
CA PRO A 220 8.38 -5.78 -9.04
C PRO A 220 8.42 -5.62 -10.57
N ARG A 221 9.60 -5.83 -11.17
CA ARG A 221 9.80 -5.52 -12.59
C ARG A 221 10.65 -6.54 -13.32
N THR A 222 10.47 -6.57 -14.62
CA THR A 222 11.20 -7.47 -15.52
C THR A 222 12.65 -7.04 -15.71
N PHE A 223 13.00 -5.77 -15.54
CA PHE A 223 14.28 -5.10 -15.79
C PHE A 223 14.68 -5.12 -17.25
N THR A 224 14.87 -6.30 -17.85
CA THR A 224 15.26 -6.50 -19.24
C THR A 224 14.35 -7.54 -19.91
N ALA A 225 14.34 -7.54 -21.25
CA ALA A 225 13.59 -8.54 -22.02
C ALA A 225 14.13 -9.97 -21.78
N GLU A 226 15.42 -10.10 -21.60
CA GLU A 226 16.10 -11.38 -21.33
C GLU A 226 15.70 -11.95 -19.97
N ASN A 227 15.40 -11.09 -19.00
CA ASN A 227 14.97 -11.50 -17.65
C ASN A 227 13.47 -11.78 -17.54
N GLU A 228 12.64 -11.39 -18.51
CA GLU A 228 11.17 -11.54 -18.45
C GLU A 228 10.75 -12.96 -18.08
N LYS A 229 11.36 -13.98 -18.67
CA LYS A 229 11.04 -15.39 -18.38
C LYS A 229 11.32 -15.76 -16.93
N LYS A 230 12.46 -15.35 -16.38
CA LYS A 230 12.85 -15.63 -14.99
C LYS A 230 11.94 -14.90 -14.02
N PHE A 231 11.68 -13.63 -14.28
CA PHE A 231 10.71 -12.81 -13.53
C PHE A 231 9.34 -13.46 -13.51
N THR A 232 8.82 -13.89 -14.67
CA THR A 232 7.48 -14.51 -14.77
C THR A 232 7.40 -15.82 -13.98
N ILE A 233 8.44 -16.64 -14.02
CA ILE A 233 8.50 -17.88 -13.23
C ILE A 233 8.49 -17.55 -11.73
N TRP A 234 9.34 -16.64 -11.28
CA TRP A 234 9.36 -16.20 -9.89
C TRP A 234 8.03 -15.61 -9.44
N LEU A 235 7.44 -14.71 -10.24
CA LEU A 235 6.18 -14.06 -9.92
C LEU A 235 5.05 -15.08 -9.77
N ASN A 236 4.98 -16.07 -10.67
CA ASN A 236 3.99 -17.14 -10.59
C ASN A 236 4.19 -18.00 -9.33
N ASN A 237 5.43 -18.33 -8.98
CA ASN A 237 5.74 -19.13 -7.80
C ASN A 237 5.31 -18.42 -6.51
N ILE A 238 5.64 -17.13 -6.37
CA ILE A 238 5.28 -16.37 -5.16
C ILE A 238 3.77 -16.13 -5.06
N VAL A 239 3.07 -15.85 -6.17
CA VAL A 239 1.60 -15.72 -6.22
C VAL A 239 0.94 -17.05 -5.82
N ASN A 240 1.39 -18.17 -6.37
CA ASN A 240 0.86 -19.48 -6.02
C ASN A 240 1.16 -19.87 -4.57
N LEU A 241 2.30 -19.47 -4.03
CA LEU A 241 2.61 -19.65 -2.61
C LEU A 241 1.62 -18.86 -1.74
N ILE A 242 1.40 -17.58 -2.02
CA ILE A 242 0.45 -16.75 -1.26
C ILE A 242 -0.95 -17.38 -1.32
N ASP A 243 -1.42 -17.76 -2.50
CA ASP A 243 -2.71 -18.44 -2.69
C ASP A 243 -2.80 -19.76 -1.90
N SER A 244 -1.70 -20.52 -1.80
CA SER A 244 -1.66 -21.76 -1.00
C SER A 244 -1.77 -21.52 0.51
N LEU A 245 -1.29 -20.38 0.98
CA LEU A 245 -1.29 -20.00 2.40
C LEU A 245 -2.60 -19.34 2.83
N ASP A 246 -3.23 -18.60 1.91
CA ASP A 246 -4.45 -17.84 2.19
C ASP A 246 -5.41 -17.85 1.00
N LYS A 247 -6.55 -18.53 1.16
CA LYS A 247 -7.65 -18.59 0.18
C LYS A 247 -8.72 -17.52 0.40
N ASN A 248 -8.52 -16.65 1.35
CA ASN A 248 -9.54 -15.73 1.81
C ASN A 248 -9.36 -14.31 1.30
N HIS A 249 -8.11 -13.87 1.13
CA HIS A 249 -7.79 -12.51 0.74
C HIS A 249 -7.35 -12.44 -0.73
N LEU A 250 -7.53 -11.27 -1.32
CA LEU A 250 -7.15 -11.03 -2.70
C LEU A 250 -5.62 -11.00 -2.85
N ILE A 251 -5.15 -11.26 -4.05
CA ILE A 251 -3.74 -11.23 -4.41
C ILE A 251 -3.52 -10.25 -5.56
N SER A 252 -2.53 -9.38 -5.43
CA SER A 252 -2.03 -8.56 -6.52
C SER A 252 -0.50 -8.55 -6.57
N THR A 253 0.05 -8.07 -7.68
CA THR A 253 1.50 -8.05 -7.87
C THR A 253 2.17 -6.81 -7.31
N GLY A 254 1.47 -5.65 -7.29
CA GLY A 254 2.03 -4.34 -6.99
C GLY A 254 2.87 -3.76 -8.13
N SER A 255 2.61 -4.21 -9.35
CA SER A 255 3.29 -3.74 -10.56
C SER A 255 2.99 -2.27 -10.84
N GLU A 256 4.00 -1.52 -11.26
CA GLU A 256 3.87 -0.16 -11.80
C GLU A 256 3.09 -0.13 -13.14
N GLY A 257 2.88 -1.30 -13.75
CA GLY A 257 2.24 -1.45 -15.04
C GLY A 257 3.25 -1.55 -16.18
N ARG A 258 3.02 -0.80 -17.26
CA ARG A 258 3.86 -0.79 -18.46
C ARG A 258 5.33 -0.52 -18.14
N ASN A 259 5.62 0.45 -17.29
CA ASN A 259 7.00 0.85 -16.96
C ASN A 259 7.82 -0.25 -16.27
N SER A 260 7.19 -1.07 -15.42
CA SER A 260 7.85 -2.22 -14.79
C SER A 260 7.92 -3.45 -15.72
N SER A 261 7.34 -3.37 -16.91
CA SER A 261 7.18 -4.46 -17.88
C SER A 261 7.90 -4.17 -19.19
N ASN A 262 9.16 -3.73 -19.14
CA ASN A 262 9.99 -3.36 -20.31
C ASN A 262 9.32 -2.33 -21.21
N ASP A 263 8.57 -1.39 -20.66
CA ASP A 263 7.77 -0.40 -21.38
C ASP A 263 6.82 -1.02 -22.43
N SER A 264 6.31 -2.25 -22.15
CA SER A 264 5.47 -3.05 -23.06
C SER A 264 4.18 -3.50 -22.37
N MET A 265 3.04 -3.21 -23.01
CA MET A 265 1.73 -3.69 -22.56
C MET A 265 1.57 -5.20 -22.80
N GLU A 266 2.20 -5.76 -23.82
CA GLU A 266 2.21 -7.20 -24.10
C GLU A 266 2.95 -7.96 -22.98
N THR A 267 4.08 -7.43 -22.51
CA THR A 267 4.82 -7.99 -21.37
C THR A 267 3.99 -7.87 -20.10
N PHE A 268 3.37 -6.72 -19.83
CA PHE A 268 2.46 -6.55 -18.70
C PHE A 268 1.33 -7.59 -18.73
N GLN A 269 0.67 -7.78 -19.87
CA GLN A 269 -0.39 -8.78 -20.03
C GLN A 269 0.12 -10.20 -19.79
N ARG A 270 1.28 -10.59 -20.39
CA ARG A 270 1.83 -11.95 -20.24
C ARG A 270 2.21 -12.29 -18.81
N THR A 271 2.86 -11.37 -18.11
CA THR A 271 3.32 -11.57 -16.73
C THR A 271 2.17 -11.64 -15.73
N HIS A 272 0.98 -11.15 -16.09
CA HIS A 272 -0.21 -11.13 -15.21
C HIS A 272 -1.27 -12.17 -15.59
N GLN A 273 -0.95 -13.22 -16.35
CA GLN A 273 -1.90 -14.25 -16.74
C GLN A 273 -2.23 -15.26 -15.64
N ASN A 274 -1.43 -15.36 -14.56
CA ASN A 274 -1.69 -16.28 -13.47
C ASN A 274 -3.11 -16.09 -12.91
N PRO A 275 -3.96 -17.16 -12.86
CA PRO A 275 -5.35 -17.05 -12.42
C PRO A 275 -5.51 -16.64 -10.96
N ASN A 276 -4.49 -16.82 -10.14
CA ASN A 276 -4.49 -16.44 -8.72
C ASN A 276 -4.16 -14.96 -8.49
N ILE A 277 -3.91 -14.16 -9.54
CA ILE A 277 -3.86 -12.70 -9.45
C ILE A 277 -5.28 -12.17 -9.58
N ASP A 278 -5.84 -11.64 -8.51
CA ASP A 278 -7.25 -11.21 -8.47
C ASP A 278 -7.48 -9.84 -9.12
N TYR A 279 -6.51 -8.94 -9.03
CA TYR A 279 -6.61 -7.61 -9.63
C TYR A 279 -5.23 -7.07 -10.08
N LEU A 280 -5.28 -6.15 -11.00
CA LEU A 280 -4.10 -5.51 -11.59
C LEU A 280 -3.84 -4.15 -10.93
N THR A 281 -2.60 -3.69 -11.05
CA THR A 281 -2.16 -2.38 -10.54
C THR A 281 -1.41 -1.61 -11.62
N MET A 282 -1.45 -0.28 -11.53
CA MET A 282 -0.58 0.63 -12.26
C MET A 282 -0.22 1.83 -11.38
N HIS A 283 0.94 2.41 -11.63
CA HIS A 283 1.41 3.64 -10.99
C HIS A 283 1.56 4.74 -12.02
N ILE A 284 1.46 6.00 -11.62
CA ILE A 284 1.56 7.16 -12.52
C ILE A 284 2.41 8.24 -11.86
N TRP A 285 3.65 8.38 -12.35
CA TRP A 285 4.64 9.29 -11.83
C TRP A 285 5.06 10.36 -12.84
N PRO A 286 4.24 11.41 -13.08
CA PRO A 286 4.45 12.36 -14.16
C PRO A 286 5.79 13.10 -14.08
N LYS A 287 6.24 13.46 -12.87
CA LYS A 287 7.53 14.10 -12.67
C LYS A 287 8.69 13.17 -13.06
N ASN A 288 8.68 11.95 -12.54
CA ASN A 288 9.74 10.95 -12.77
C ASN A 288 9.83 10.54 -14.24
N TRP A 289 8.69 10.58 -14.95
CA TRP A 289 8.62 10.26 -16.38
C TRP A 289 8.79 11.47 -17.31
N ASN A 290 9.20 12.64 -16.76
CA ASN A 290 9.38 13.88 -17.50
C ASN A 290 8.12 14.39 -18.25
N TRP A 291 6.92 14.02 -17.78
CA TRP A 291 5.67 14.57 -18.32
C TRP A 291 5.34 15.92 -17.67
N TYR A 292 5.71 16.09 -16.40
CA TYR A 292 5.46 17.28 -15.60
C TYR A 292 6.76 17.94 -15.15
N LYS A 293 6.81 19.27 -15.28
CA LYS A 293 7.88 20.12 -14.76
C LYS A 293 7.25 21.20 -13.88
N ALA A 294 7.64 21.24 -12.62
CA ALA A 294 7.03 22.16 -11.66
C ALA A 294 7.38 23.65 -11.95
N ASP A 295 8.53 23.91 -12.56
CA ASP A 295 9.00 25.23 -13.02
C ASP A 295 8.37 25.68 -14.34
N ASP A 296 7.69 24.77 -15.07
CA ASP A 296 6.96 25.06 -16.32
C ASP A 296 5.58 24.37 -16.29
N ALA A 297 4.90 24.45 -15.15
CA ALA A 297 3.65 23.74 -14.90
C ALA A 297 2.53 24.16 -15.86
N GLU A 298 2.43 25.44 -16.22
CA GLU A 298 1.41 25.95 -17.12
C GLU A 298 1.43 25.26 -18.47
N LYS A 299 2.63 24.99 -19.01
CA LYS A 299 2.79 24.29 -20.30
C LYS A 299 2.71 22.79 -20.18
N THR A 300 3.23 22.21 -19.07
CA THR A 300 3.40 20.77 -18.97
C THR A 300 2.18 20.06 -18.36
N LEU A 301 1.37 20.72 -17.52
CA LEU A 301 0.22 20.10 -16.89
C LEU A 301 -0.84 19.58 -17.89
N PRO A 302 -1.24 20.33 -18.95
CA PRO A 302 -2.19 19.81 -19.93
C PRO A 302 -1.71 18.51 -20.60
N THR A 303 -0.45 18.48 -21.06
CA THR A 303 0.16 17.28 -21.66
C THR A 303 0.30 16.14 -20.64
N THR A 304 0.55 16.45 -19.37
CA THR A 304 0.56 15.46 -18.28
C THR A 304 -0.78 14.77 -18.13
N LEU A 305 -1.89 15.52 -18.15
CA LEU A 305 -3.23 14.94 -18.07
C LEU A 305 -3.53 14.04 -19.28
N GLU A 306 -3.16 14.48 -20.49
CA GLU A 306 -3.33 13.68 -21.70
C GLU A 306 -2.52 12.37 -21.65
N ASN A 307 -1.24 12.43 -21.26
CA ASN A 307 -0.38 11.27 -21.14
C ASN A 307 -0.90 10.28 -20.08
N ALA A 308 -1.34 10.80 -18.92
CA ALA A 308 -1.94 9.98 -17.86
C ALA A 308 -3.22 9.29 -18.37
N GLY A 309 -4.06 10.00 -19.13
CA GLY A 309 -5.26 9.42 -19.75
C GLY A 309 -4.93 8.27 -20.69
N LYS A 310 -3.98 8.46 -21.62
CA LYS A 310 -3.53 7.42 -22.56
C LYS A 310 -2.95 6.20 -21.81
N TYR A 311 -2.16 6.44 -20.77
CA TYR A 311 -1.57 5.38 -19.96
C TYR A 311 -2.66 4.55 -19.25
N ILE A 312 -3.64 5.20 -18.64
CA ILE A 312 -4.79 4.56 -18.01
C ILE A 312 -5.58 3.72 -19.02
N ASP A 313 -5.86 4.26 -20.22
CA ASP A 313 -6.64 3.57 -21.24
C ASP A 313 -5.98 2.28 -21.73
N LEU A 314 -4.65 2.28 -21.91
CA LEU A 314 -3.88 1.08 -22.25
C LEU A 314 -4.02 -0.01 -21.19
N HIS A 315 -3.97 0.35 -19.91
CA HIS A 315 -4.10 -0.60 -18.81
C HIS A 315 -5.54 -1.11 -18.65
N ILE A 316 -6.54 -0.25 -18.86
CA ILE A 316 -7.97 -0.64 -18.91
C ILE A 316 -8.19 -1.69 -20.00
N ALA A 317 -7.56 -1.56 -21.17
CA ALA A 317 -7.68 -2.54 -22.24
C ALA A 317 -7.17 -3.92 -21.81
N VAL A 318 -6.02 -4.00 -21.13
CA VAL A 318 -5.48 -5.27 -20.58
C VAL A 318 -6.36 -5.82 -19.46
N ALA A 319 -6.87 -4.98 -18.58
CA ALA A 319 -7.77 -5.38 -17.51
C ALA A 319 -9.07 -6.01 -18.05
N ASN A 320 -9.65 -5.44 -19.10
CA ASN A 320 -10.80 -5.99 -19.82
C ASN A 320 -10.47 -7.35 -20.47
N HIS A 321 -9.29 -7.44 -21.12
CA HIS A 321 -8.85 -8.68 -21.76
C HIS A 321 -8.67 -9.82 -20.72
N LEU A 322 -8.04 -9.53 -19.61
CA LEU A 322 -7.82 -10.48 -18.52
C LEU A 322 -9.05 -10.67 -17.63
N LYS A 323 -10.13 -9.88 -17.82
CA LYS A 323 -11.37 -9.87 -17.04
C LYS A 323 -11.11 -9.69 -15.54
N ARG A 324 -10.29 -8.69 -15.19
CA ARG A 324 -9.91 -8.37 -13.80
C ARG A 324 -10.11 -6.90 -13.51
N PRO A 325 -10.40 -6.53 -12.25
CA PRO A 325 -10.32 -5.14 -11.83
C PRO A 325 -8.88 -4.63 -11.94
N ILE A 326 -8.75 -3.32 -12.12
CA ILE A 326 -7.45 -2.64 -12.04
C ILE A 326 -7.59 -1.40 -11.16
N ILE A 327 -6.51 -1.04 -10.47
CA ILE A 327 -6.43 0.17 -9.67
C ILE A 327 -5.21 1.02 -10.04
N ILE A 328 -5.33 2.34 -9.92
CA ILE A 328 -4.18 3.24 -9.89
C ILE A 328 -3.66 3.22 -8.45
N GLU A 329 -2.61 2.46 -8.19
CA GLU A 329 -2.19 2.17 -6.82
C GLU A 329 -1.19 3.18 -6.26
N GLU A 330 -0.49 3.88 -7.14
CA GLU A 330 0.32 5.05 -6.82
C GLU A 330 0.17 6.11 -7.89
N PHE A 331 0.04 7.33 -7.46
CA PHE A 331 0.24 8.52 -8.27
C PHE A 331 0.49 9.70 -7.36
N GLY A 332 1.23 10.66 -7.83
CA GLY A 332 1.54 11.86 -7.08
C GLY A 332 1.94 13.02 -7.98
N LEU A 333 1.84 14.23 -7.43
CA LEU A 333 2.38 15.44 -8.03
C LEU A 333 2.92 16.33 -6.91
N PRO A 334 4.13 16.91 -7.06
CA PRO A 334 4.68 17.80 -6.04
C PRO A 334 3.84 19.07 -5.89
N ARG A 335 4.10 19.83 -4.81
CA ARG A 335 3.60 21.19 -4.66
C ARG A 335 4.22 22.10 -5.72
N GLU A 336 3.63 23.30 -5.92
CA GLU A 336 4.21 24.29 -6.83
C GLU A 336 5.68 24.52 -6.51
N ASN A 337 6.50 24.59 -7.57
CA ASN A 337 7.96 24.75 -7.51
C ASN A 337 8.67 23.67 -6.68
N GLU A 338 8.07 22.49 -6.55
CA GLU A 338 8.59 21.38 -5.72
C GLU A 338 8.85 21.78 -4.25
N SER A 339 8.09 22.73 -3.73
CA SER A 339 8.22 23.18 -2.36
C SER A 339 7.94 22.05 -1.38
N LEU A 340 8.77 21.94 -0.35
CA LEU A 340 8.61 20.96 0.75
C LEU A 340 7.79 21.52 1.91
N LEU A 341 7.45 22.82 1.86
CA LEU A 341 6.70 23.51 2.90
C LEU A 341 5.21 23.14 2.83
N ALA A 342 4.63 22.76 3.95
CA ALA A 342 3.23 22.31 4.03
C ALA A 342 2.22 23.40 3.64
N GLU A 343 2.57 24.68 3.79
CA GLU A 343 1.76 25.84 3.42
C GLU A 343 1.86 26.25 1.95
N ALA A 344 2.81 25.69 1.19
CA ALA A 344 2.93 25.97 -0.23
C ALA A 344 1.72 25.48 -1.02
N SER A 345 1.42 26.16 -2.13
CA SER A 345 0.27 25.87 -2.99
C SER A 345 0.26 24.43 -3.50
N VAL A 346 -0.94 23.86 -3.58
CA VAL A 346 -1.23 22.52 -4.14
C VAL A 346 -2.22 22.60 -5.31
N ALA A 347 -2.32 23.76 -5.97
CA ALA A 347 -3.32 23.98 -7.02
C ALA A 347 -3.16 23.01 -8.19
N ASN A 348 -1.96 22.84 -8.73
CA ASN A 348 -1.67 21.91 -9.82
C ASN A 348 -1.87 20.45 -9.40
N ARG A 349 -1.46 20.08 -8.16
CA ARG A 349 -1.75 18.78 -7.56
C ARG A 349 -3.26 18.52 -7.55
N ASN A 350 -4.05 19.48 -7.11
CA ASN A 350 -5.51 19.36 -7.03
C ASN A 350 -6.16 19.19 -8.41
N ILE A 351 -5.65 19.84 -9.45
CA ILE A 351 -6.11 19.63 -10.84
C ILE A 351 -5.83 18.18 -11.27
N PHE A 352 -4.60 17.69 -11.05
CA PHE A 352 -4.21 16.34 -11.39
C PHE A 352 -5.01 15.29 -10.59
N TYR A 353 -5.21 15.48 -9.29
CA TYR A 353 -5.99 14.59 -8.43
C TYR A 353 -7.47 14.52 -8.87
N ASN A 354 -8.09 15.68 -9.17
CA ASN A 354 -9.44 15.70 -9.72
C ASN A 354 -9.54 14.91 -11.03
N TYR A 355 -8.56 15.05 -11.92
CA TYR A 355 -8.52 14.31 -13.17
C TYR A 355 -8.47 12.80 -12.93
N ILE A 356 -7.53 12.34 -12.12
CA ILE A 356 -7.34 10.90 -11.80
C ILE A 356 -8.59 10.32 -11.12
N PHE A 357 -9.14 11.00 -10.12
CA PHE A 357 -10.33 10.51 -9.41
C PHE A 357 -11.56 10.47 -10.33
N ASN A 358 -11.69 11.44 -11.25
CA ASN A 358 -12.77 11.43 -12.21
C ASN A 358 -12.72 10.22 -13.15
N ARG A 359 -11.51 9.76 -13.56
CA ARG A 359 -11.34 8.54 -14.35
C ARG A 359 -11.90 7.30 -13.65
N VAL A 360 -11.72 7.20 -12.32
CA VAL A 360 -12.32 6.11 -11.51
C VAL A 360 -13.83 6.24 -11.46
N LEU A 361 -14.35 7.45 -11.25
CA LEU A 361 -15.79 7.70 -11.19
C LEU A 361 -16.48 7.40 -12.55
N GLU A 362 -15.88 7.79 -13.65
CA GLU A 362 -16.36 7.48 -15.00
C GLU A 362 -16.35 5.98 -15.26
N SER A 363 -15.27 5.28 -14.89
CA SER A 363 -15.19 3.84 -15.02
C SER A 363 -16.31 3.14 -14.22
N LYS A 364 -16.54 3.56 -12.95
CA LYS A 364 -17.65 3.02 -12.14
C LYS A 364 -19.00 3.25 -12.81
N LYS A 365 -19.29 4.45 -13.31
CA LYS A 365 -20.57 4.77 -14.01
C LYS A 365 -20.79 3.90 -15.24
N ASN A 366 -19.73 3.49 -15.91
CA ASN A 366 -19.76 2.68 -17.14
C ASN A 366 -19.52 1.18 -16.88
N ASN A 367 -19.54 0.73 -15.62
CA ASN A 367 -19.20 -0.65 -15.22
C ASN A 367 -17.82 -1.11 -15.73
N GLY A 368 -16.87 -0.19 -15.85
CA GLY A 368 -15.51 -0.45 -16.33
C GLY A 368 -14.61 -1.09 -15.25
N PRO A 369 -13.43 -1.56 -15.66
CA PRO A 369 -12.52 -2.30 -14.78
C PRO A 369 -11.69 -1.43 -13.82
N LEU A 370 -11.57 -0.11 -14.05
CA LEU A 370 -10.83 0.79 -13.15
C LEU A 370 -11.70 1.07 -11.93
N GLN A 371 -11.37 0.39 -10.82
CA GLN A 371 -12.25 0.34 -9.65
C GLN A 371 -11.85 1.30 -8.54
N ALA A 372 -10.58 1.65 -8.43
CA ALA A 372 -10.10 2.43 -7.29
C ALA A 372 -8.79 3.14 -7.58
N VAL A 373 -8.39 3.96 -6.63
CA VAL A 373 -7.13 4.68 -6.65
C VAL A 373 -6.58 4.86 -5.24
N ASN A 374 -5.25 4.74 -5.07
CA ASN A 374 -4.52 5.13 -3.88
C ASN A 374 -3.52 6.22 -4.25
N PHE A 375 -3.67 7.41 -3.72
CA PHE A 375 -2.68 8.46 -3.95
C PHE A 375 -1.40 8.19 -3.15
N TRP A 376 -0.27 8.64 -3.65
CA TRP A 376 0.99 8.70 -2.92
C TRP A 376 1.20 10.10 -2.42
N GLY A 377 1.14 10.32 -1.11
CA GLY A 377 0.53 9.41 -0.13
C GLY A 377 0.20 10.28 1.07
N PHE A 378 -0.42 9.71 2.09
CA PHE A 378 -0.83 10.50 3.26
C PHE A 378 0.37 10.73 4.18
N GLY A 379 0.90 11.96 4.21
CA GLY A 379 1.98 12.40 5.09
C GLY A 379 1.49 12.85 6.47
N GLY A 380 0.18 13.07 6.60
CA GLY A 380 -0.48 13.32 7.88
C GLY A 380 0.09 14.53 8.63
N GLU A 381 0.47 14.32 9.89
CA GLU A 381 1.08 15.33 10.77
C GLU A 381 2.61 15.40 10.60
N GLY A 382 3.20 14.58 9.73
CA GLY A 382 4.62 14.62 9.40
C GLY A 382 5.03 15.94 8.75
N LYS A 383 6.32 16.24 8.80
CA LYS A 383 6.90 17.40 8.13
C LYS A 383 8.39 17.20 7.87
N ALA A 384 8.91 17.86 6.85
CA ALA A 384 10.35 17.98 6.68
C ALA A 384 10.98 18.72 7.88
N VAL A 385 12.10 18.21 8.35
CA VAL A 385 12.85 18.85 9.48
C VAL A 385 13.92 19.79 8.95
N THR A 386 14.46 19.49 7.76
CA THR A 386 15.51 20.27 7.11
C THR A 386 14.99 20.93 5.83
N PRO A 387 15.53 22.08 5.41
CA PRO A 387 15.12 22.77 4.19
C PRO A 387 15.29 21.93 2.90
N ASP A 388 16.26 21.03 2.87
CA ASP A 388 16.53 20.11 1.75
C ASP A 388 15.72 18.81 1.84
N GLY A 389 14.88 18.66 2.88
CA GLY A 389 14.02 17.50 3.08
C GLY A 389 14.74 16.19 3.40
N LYS A 390 16.04 16.21 3.70
CA LYS A 390 16.76 15.00 4.07
C LYS A 390 16.22 14.40 5.35
N TRP A 391 15.79 13.14 5.27
CA TRP A 391 15.35 12.39 6.42
C TRP A 391 16.52 11.78 7.19
N LYS A 392 16.40 11.72 8.51
CA LYS A 392 17.30 11.00 9.41
C LYS A 392 16.49 10.14 10.38
N PRO A 393 17.05 9.03 10.88
CA PRO A 393 16.40 8.23 11.93
C PRO A 393 16.02 9.09 13.12
N GLY A 394 14.72 9.04 13.51
CA GLY A 394 14.16 9.89 14.57
C GLY A 394 13.40 11.11 14.07
N ASP A 395 13.56 11.51 12.81
CA ASP A 395 12.73 12.55 12.20
C ASP A 395 11.29 12.06 12.02
N PRO A 396 10.29 12.95 12.00
CA PRO A 396 8.93 12.59 11.68
C PRO A 396 8.85 11.89 10.32
N LEU A 397 8.14 10.76 10.28
CA LEU A 397 7.85 10.08 9.02
C LEU A 397 6.82 10.88 8.23
N THR A 398 7.04 10.99 6.93
CA THR A 398 6.08 11.44 5.92
C THR A 398 5.81 10.29 4.96
N THR A 399 5.04 10.52 3.89
CA THR A 399 4.85 9.47 2.88
C THR A 399 6.03 9.33 1.93
N ASP A 400 6.87 10.38 1.83
CA ASP A 400 8.07 10.31 0.99
C ASP A 400 9.08 9.38 1.66
N PRO A 401 9.62 8.38 0.94
CA PRO A 401 10.55 7.42 1.52
C PRO A 401 11.91 8.08 1.86
N PRO A 402 12.74 7.44 2.70
CA PRO A 402 13.96 8.07 3.23
C PRO A 402 14.95 8.62 2.20
N GLN A 403 14.98 8.07 0.97
CA GLN A 403 15.87 8.54 -0.10
C GLN A 403 15.33 9.76 -0.86
N GLU A 404 14.08 10.14 -0.65
CA GLU A 404 13.44 11.29 -1.30
C GLU A 404 13.34 12.50 -0.35
N PRO A 405 13.26 13.73 -0.91
CA PRO A 405 12.99 14.90 -0.08
C PRO A 405 11.63 14.78 0.61
N GLN A 406 11.64 14.85 1.94
CA GLN A 406 10.43 14.73 2.76
C GLN A 406 9.49 15.92 2.53
N GLY A 407 8.24 15.64 2.21
CA GLY A 407 7.23 16.63 1.87
C GLY A 407 7.00 16.81 0.36
N LEU A 408 7.81 16.19 -0.49
CA LEU A 408 7.74 16.36 -1.94
C LEU A 408 6.36 15.95 -2.50
N ASN A 409 5.91 14.74 -2.19
CA ASN A 409 4.63 14.20 -2.66
C ASN A 409 3.58 14.09 -1.53
N SER A 410 3.98 14.32 -0.28
CA SER A 410 3.12 14.15 0.88
C SER A 410 1.87 15.02 0.85
N VAL A 411 0.71 14.39 1.12
CA VAL A 411 -0.55 15.09 1.45
C VAL A 411 -0.62 15.21 2.96
N PHE A 412 -0.45 16.44 3.45
CA PHE A 412 -0.47 16.71 4.89
C PHE A 412 -1.88 16.90 5.43
N SER A 413 -2.06 16.76 6.74
CA SER A 413 -3.33 17.03 7.43
C SER A 413 -3.81 18.49 7.25
N SER A 414 -2.90 19.41 6.91
CA SER A 414 -3.16 20.81 6.60
C SER A 414 -3.67 21.04 5.16
N ASP A 415 -3.51 20.08 4.24
CA ASP A 415 -3.91 20.18 2.83
C ASP A 415 -5.43 20.06 2.65
N LYS A 416 -6.19 20.96 3.26
CA LYS A 416 -7.65 20.89 3.32
C LYS A 416 -8.27 20.79 1.93
N SER A 417 -7.81 21.57 0.96
CA SER A 417 -8.35 21.55 -0.41
C SER A 417 -8.16 20.18 -1.09
N THR A 418 -7.02 19.53 -0.91
CA THR A 418 -6.78 18.18 -1.43
C THR A 418 -7.66 17.14 -0.71
N LEU A 419 -7.77 17.24 0.63
CA LEU A 419 -8.61 16.33 1.43
C LEU A 419 -10.11 16.52 1.13
N ASP A 420 -10.56 17.73 0.82
CA ASP A 420 -11.94 18.00 0.39
C ASP A 420 -12.26 17.33 -0.96
N ILE A 421 -11.30 17.33 -1.90
CA ILE A 421 -11.41 16.60 -3.17
C ILE A 421 -11.50 15.09 -2.90
N VAL A 422 -10.62 14.53 -2.07
CA VAL A 422 -10.65 13.12 -1.68
C VAL A 422 -12.00 12.75 -1.08
N LYS A 423 -12.51 13.57 -0.15
CA LYS A 423 -13.81 13.37 0.49
C LYS A 423 -14.96 13.40 -0.51
N LYS A 424 -14.97 14.38 -1.42
CA LYS A 424 -15.97 14.51 -2.47
C LYS A 424 -16.06 13.21 -3.29
N TYR A 425 -14.95 12.75 -3.85
CA TYR A 425 -14.95 11.55 -4.67
C TYR A 425 -15.29 10.29 -3.88
N ASN A 426 -14.86 10.15 -2.64
CA ASN A 426 -15.27 9.03 -1.80
C ASN A 426 -16.78 9.01 -1.52
N LEU A 427 -17.45 10.17 -1.46
CA LEU A 427 -18.91 10.23 -1.35
C LEU A 427 -19.60 9.82 -2.66
N GLU A 428 -19.06 10.21 -3.82
CA GLU A 428 -19.62 9.87 -5.14
C GLU A 428 -19.35 8.40 -5.53
N LEU A 429 -18.30 7.80 -5.01
CA LEU A 429 -17.92 6.39 -5.25
C LEU A 429 -18.65 5.40 -4.31
N ARG A 430 -19.34 5.84 -3.29
CA ARG A 430 -20.20 5.00 -2.43
C ARG A 430 -21.58 4.82 -3.03
#